data_ff219d4b32e58b930feb1d18e9d754c7
#
_entry.id   ff219d4b32e58b930feb1d18e9d754c7
#
_cell.length_a   1.000
_cell.length_b   1.000
_cell.length_c   1.000
_cell.angle_alpha   90.00
_cell.angle_beta   90.00
_cell.angle_gamma   90.00
#
_symmetry.space_group_name_H-M   'P 1'
#
loop_
_entity.id
_entity.type
_entity.pdbx_description
1 polymer ?
#
loop_
_entity_poly.entity_id
_entity_poly.type
_entity_poly.pdbx_seq_one_letter_code
_entity_poly.pdbx_strand_id
1 'polypeptide(L)'
;MTRDFAFVVDEKVPAADITRMAMKADPKLITAARVFDVYRGANIGEGKKSIAIEVTLQPRGSAMTDEQIEAVSSAIVKSVAKTTGAVLRG
;
A
#
# COMPACT_ATOMS: atom_id res chain seq x y z
N MET A 1 10.56 1.89 -10.72
CA MET A 1 10.15 3.05 -9.91
C MET A 1 9.45 2.60 -8.64
N THR A 2 9.38 3.45 -7.64
CA THR A 2 8.73 3.13 -6.37
C THR A 2 7.65 4.14 -6.03
N ARG A 3 6.64 3.67 -5.28
CA ARG A 3 5.58 4.52 -4.74
C ARG A 3 5.40 4.17 -3.28
N ASP A 4 5.22 5.18 -2.45
CA ASP A 4 5.02 5.00 -1.02
C ASP A 4 3.56 5.24 -0.66
N PHE A 5 3.07 4.43 0.27
CA PHE A 5 1.72 4.56 0.81
C PHE A 5 1.75 4.43 2.32
N ALA A 6 0.89 5.16 3.00
CA ALA A 6 0.69 5.00 4.43
C ALA A 6 -0.79 4.68 4.67
N PHE A 7 -1.04 3.58 5.36
CA PHE A 7 -2.40 3.13 5.67
C PHE A 7 -2.62 3.12 7.17
N VAL A 8 -3.78 3.60 7.59
CA VAL A 8 -4.23 3.46 8.98
C VAL A 8 -5.08 2.20 9.06
N VAL A 9 -4.69 1.29 9.94
CA VAL A 9 -5.36 0.01 10.12
C VAL A 9 -5.58 -0.25 11.61
N ASP A 10 -6.48 -1.19 11.89
CA ASP A 10 -6.65 -1.72 13.24
C ASP A 10 -5.32 -2.31 13.73
N GLU A 11 -5.01 -2.13 15.00
CA GLU A 11 -3.77 -2.64 15.61
C GLU A 11 -3.61 -4.15 15.40
N LYS A 12 -4.69 -4.89 15.29
CA LYS A 12 -4.67 -6.35 15.10
C LYS A 12 -4.27 -6.78 13.70
N VAL A 13 -4.31 -5.88 12.71
CA VAL A 13 -3.99 -6.25 11.33
C VAL A 13 -2.47 -6.42 11.20
N PRO A 14 -1.99 -7.61 10.78
CA PRO A 14 -0.56 -7.81 10.54
C PRO A 14 -0.06 -6.92 9.40
N ALA A 15 1.11 -6.32 9.56
CA ALA A 15 1.72 -5.50 8.51
C ALA A 15 1.93 -6.30 7.22
N ALA A 16 2.25 -7.59 7.32
CA ALA A 16 2.43 -8.45 6.16
C ALA A 16 1.17 -8.56 5.29
N ASP A 17 -0.01 -8.41 5.88
CA ASP A 17 -1.26 -8.45 5.12
C ASP A 17 -1.37 -7.24 4.18
N ILE A 18 -0.84 -6.10 4.61
CA ILE A 18 -0.86 -4.88 3.80
C ILE A 18 0.01 -5.08 2.55
N THR A 19 1.24 -5.55 2.70
CA THR A 19 2.13 -5.77 1.56
C THR A 19 1.61 -6.88 0.65
N ARG A 20 1.06 -7.94 1.22
CA ARG A 20 0.50 -9.04 0.44
C ARG A 20 -0.68 -8.58 -0.43
N MET A 21 -1.57 -7.78 0.13
CA MET A 21 -2.70 -7.25 -0.63
C MET A 21 -2.27 -6.24 -1.67
N ALA A 22 -1.25 -5.43 -1.37
CA ALA A 22 -0.68 -4.51 -2.36
C ALA A 22 -0.12 -5.27 -3.55
N MET A 23 0.61 -6.36 -3.32
CA MET A 23 1.17 -7.19 -4.39
C MET A 23 0.09 -7.80 -5.28
N LYS A 24 -1.06 -8.13 -4.71
CA LYS A 24 -2.17 -8.72 -5.46
C LYS A 24 -2.91 -7.74 -6.35
N ALA A 25 -2.72 -6.44 -6.14
CA ALA A 25 -3.42 -5.42 -6.91
C ALA A 25 -3.06 -5.48 -8.40
N ASP A 26 -1.79 -5.70 -8.70
CA ASP A 26 -1.33 -5.89 -10.08
C ASP A 26 -0.04 -6.73 -10.06
N PRO A 27 -0.16 -8.06 -10.09
CA PRO A 27 1.00 -8.94 -10.00
C PRO A 27 1.99 -8.81 -11.17
N LYS A 28 1.56 -8.20 -12.28
CA LYS A 28 2.42 -8.02 -13.45
C LYS A 28 3.33 -6.80 -13.33
N LEU A 29 2.81 -5.72 -12.74
CA LEU A 29 3.55 -4.47 -12.62
C LEU A 29 4.23 -4.32 -11.27
N ILE A 30 3.66 -4.89 -10.22
CA ILE A 30 4.20 -4.78 -8.87
C ILE A 30 5.15 -5.94 -8.62
N THR A 31 6.44 -5.64 -8.49
CA THR A 31 7.48 -6.66 -8.30
C THR A 31 7.87 -6.85 -6.84
N ALA A 32 7.64 -5.85 -6.00
CA ALA A 32 7.95 -5.92 -4.58
C ALA A 32 7.09 -4.94 -3.80
N ALA A 33 6.84 -5.27 -2.55
CA ALA A 33 6.23 -4.37 -1.59
C ALA A 33 6.82 -4.67 -0.23
N ARG A 34 7.25 -3.63 0.51
CA ARG A 34 7.85 -3.81 1.82
C ARG A 34 7.36 -2.76 2.81
N VAL A 35 7.25 -3.16 4.06
CA VAL A 35 6.98 -2.23 5.15
C VAL A 35 8.30 -1.58 5.55
N PHE A 36 8.33 -0.25 5.61
CA PHE A 36 9.52 0.46 6.06
C PHE A 36 9.28 1.29 7.32
N ASP A 37 8.02 1.44 7.75
CA ASP A 37 7.72 2.13 9.00
C ASP A 37 6.37 1.68 9.54
N VAL A 38 6.26 1.62 10.85
CA VAL A 38 5.01 1.39 11.56
C VAL A 38 4.94 2.43 12.66
N TYR A 39 3.89 3.26 12.62
CA TYR A 39 3.74 4.37 13.55
C TYR A 39 2.47 4.20 14.37
N ARG A 40 2.60 4.42 15.67
CA ARG A 40 1.49 4.46 16.62
C ARG A 40 1.54 5.78 17.36
N GLY A 41 0.39 6.41 17.55
CA GLY A 41 0.36 7.67 18.27
C GLY A 41 -1.05 8.22 18.38
N ALA A 42 -1.22 9.26 19.20
CA ALA A 42 -2.53 9.83 19.50
C ALA A 42 -3.23 10.36 18.24
N ASN A 43 -2.48 10.88 17.28
CA ASN A 43 -3.05 11.42 16.05
C ASN A 43 -3.45 10.33 15.03
N ILE A 44 -3.08 9.08 15.29
CA ILE A 44 -3.55 7.95 14.45
C ILE A 44 -4.88 7.41 14.96
N GLY A 45 -5.10 7.48 16.26
CA GLY A 45 -6.29 6.97 16.90
C GLY A 45 -5.99 5.77 17.80
N GLU A 46 -6.79 5.64 18.84
CA GLU A 46 -6.64 4.54 19.78
C GLU A 46 -7.01 3.22 19.11
N GLY A 47 -6.21 2.20 19.33
CA GLY A 47 -6.40 0.88 18.73
C GLY A 47 -6.06 0.81 17.25
N LYS A 48 -5.37 1.83 16.74
CA LYS A 48 -4.96 1.92 15.33
C LYS A 48 -3.45 2.07 15.22
N LYS A 49 -2.94 1.78 14.02
CA LYS A 49 -1.55 2.02 13.66
C LYS A 49 -1.47 2.48 12.21
N SER A 50 -0.42 3.20 11.86
CA SER A 50 -0.13 3.58 10.49
C SER A 50 0.99 2.70 9.98
N ILE A 51 0.79 2.04 8.84
CA ILE A 51 1.78 1.18 8.21
C ILE A 51 2.20 1.85 6.91
N ALA A 52 3.47 2.19 6.81
CA ALA A 52 4.03 2.78 5.59
C ALA A 52 4.72 1.69 4.78
N ILE A 53 4.35 1.58 3.52
CA ILE A 53 4.91 0.61 2.60
C ILE A 53 5.51 1.29 1.39
N GLU A 54 6.53 0.66 0.83
CA GLU A 54 7.13 1.04 -0.44
C GLU A 54 6.79 -0.05 -1.45
N VAL A 55 6.18 0.34 -2.55
CA VAL A 55 5.80 -0.58 -3.63
C VAL A 55 6.70 -0.31 -4.82
N THR A 56 7.34 -1.34 -5.35
CA THR A 56 8.19 -1.26 -6.53
C THR A 56 7.39 -1.64 -7.75
N LEU A 57 7.37 -0.73 -8.73
CA LEU A 57 6.69 -0.92 -10.00
C LEU A 57 7.70 -1.16 -11.10
N GLN A 58 7.48 -2.19 -11.91
CA GLN A 58 8.36 -2.54 -13.02
C GLN A 58 7.56 -2.44 -14.32
N PRO A 59 7.64 -1.31 -15.03
CA PRO A 59 6.91 -1.18 -16.30
C PRO A 59 7.48 -2.13 -17.35
N ARG A 60 6.59 -2.63 -18.20
CA ARG A 60 6.97 -3.49 -19.31
C ARG A 60 7.08 -2.66 -20.58
N GLY A 61 8.27 -2.67 -21.16
CA GLY A 61 8.54 -1.93 -22.39
C GLY A 61 8.81 -0.46 -22.14
N SER A 62 7.83 0.38 -22.40
CA SER A 62 7.97 1.83 -22.21
C SER A 62 7.69 2.25 -20.78
N ALA A 63 8.11 3.48 -20.42
CA ALA A 63 7.82 4.04 -19.10
C ALA A 63 6.32 4.17 -18.88
N MET A 64 5.91 4.05 -17.62
CA MET A 64 4.50 4.21 -17.26
C MET A 64 4.06 5.66 -17.38
N THR A 65 2.86 5.86 -17.92
CA THR A 65 2.21 7.18 -17.94
C THR A 65 1.68 7.52 -16.55
N ASP A 66 1.40 8.80 -16.31
CA ASP A 66 0.78 9.23 -15.06
C ASP A 66 -0.56 8.54 -14.84
N GLU A 67 -1.34 8.34 -15.88
CA GLU A 67 -2.61 7.63 -15.80
C GLU A 67 -2.44 6.19 -15.36
N GLN A 68 -1.41 5.50 -15.86
CA GLN A 68 -1.10 4.13 -15.48
C GLN A 68 -0.67 4.07 -14.02
N ILE A 69 0.15 5.01 -13.57
CA ILE A 69 0.60 5.09 -12.19
C ILE A 69 -0.58 5.30 -11.25
N GLU A 70 -1.49 6.21 -11.61
CA GLU A 70 -2.70 6.47 -10.82
C GLU A 70 -3.61 5.25 -10.77
N ALA A 71 -3.77 4.55 -11.89
CA ALA A 71 -4.61 3.36 -11.94
C ALA A 71 -4.07 2.25 -11.03
N VAL A 72 -2.76 2.02 -11.06
CA VAL A 72 -2.11 1.03 -10.20
C VAL A 72 -2.22 1.46 -8.73
N SER A 73 -1.98 2.73 -8.43
CA SER A 73 -2.09 3.26 -7.07
C SER A 73 -3.50 3.09 -6.52
N SER A 74 -4.51 3.40 -7.32
CA SER A 74 -5.90 3.21 -6.92
C SER A 74 -6.22 1.74 -6.68
N ALA A 75 -5.71 0.84 -7.53
CA ALA A 75 -5.90 -0.59 -7.37
C ALA A 75 -5.27 -1.10 -6.07
N ILE A 76 -4.08 -0.61 -5.73
CA ILE A 76 -3.41 -0.95 -4.48
C ILE A 76 -4.26 -0.53 -3.28
N VAL A 77 -4.72 0.72 -3.27
CA VAL A 77 -5.54 1.24 -2.17
C VAL A 77 -6.82 0.42 -2.01
N LYS A 78 -7.50 0.12 -3.11
CA LYS A 78 -8.73 -0.68 -3.08
C LYS A 78 -8.49 -2.10 -2.60
N SER A 79 -7.42 -2.74 -3.07
CA SER A 79 -7.09 -4.10 -2.68
C SER A 79 -6.80 -4.20 -1.19
N VAL A 80 -6.01 -3.27 -0.67
CA VAL A 80 -5.65 -3.23 0.75
C VAL A 80 -6.89 -2.93 1.60
N ALA A 81 -7.67 -1.92 1.22
CA ALA A 81 -8.86 -1.51 1.97
C ALA A 81 -9.92 -2.61 2.02
N LYS A 82 -10.13 -3.31 0.91
CA LYS A 82 -11.15 -4.35 0.81
C LYS A 82 -10.88 -5.50 1.80
N THR A 83 -9.63 -5.87 1.99
CA THR A 83 -9.27 -7.02 2.80
C THR A 83 -9.04 -6.66 4.28
N THR A 84 -8.40 -5.51 4.53
CA THR A 84 -7.97 -5.13 5.89
C THR A 84 -8.79 -4.00 6.50
N GLY A 85 -9.62 -3.33 5.71
CA GLY A 85 -10.33 -2.14 6.16
C GLY A 85 -9.44 -0.92 6.28
N ALA A 86 -8.23 -0.97 5.73
CA ALA A 86 -7.26 0.11 5.82
C ALA A 86 -7.76 1.39 5.13
N VAL A 87 -7.36 2.53 5.69
CA VAL A 87 -7.66 3.84 5.13
C VAL A 87 -6.33 4.49 4.73
N LEU A 88 -6.26 4.97 3.50
CA LEU A 88 -5.07 5.66 3.03
C LEU A 88 -4.86 6.95 3.80
N ARG A 89 -3.69 7.12 4.39
CA ARG A 89 -3.34 8.32 5.13
C ARG A 89 -2.60 9.33 4.26
N GLY A 90 -1.83 8.82 3.32
CA GLY A 90 -1.06 9.71 2.46
C GLY A 90 -0.02 9.04 1.63
#